data_d3bd6788ca4258572b7a4accfa9a7381
#
_entry.id   d3bd6788ca4258572b7a4accfa9a7381
#
_cell.length_a   1.000
_cell.length_b   1.000
_cell.length_c   1.000
_cell.angle_alpha   90.00
_cell.angle_beta   90.00
_cell.angle_gamma   90.00
#
_symmetry.space_group_name_H-M   'P 1'
#
loop_
_entity.id
_entity.type
_entity.pdbx_description
1 polymer ?
#
loop_
_entity_poly.entity_id
_entity_poly.type
_entity_poly.pdbx_seq_one_letter_code
_entity_poly.pdbx_strand_id
1 'polypeptide(L)'
;EEYKRPTFEITFPKVNEKYNWGDTVVVKASAKTYAGVPVQGAKVEYQVTRRNQLWWWGAGSAGQLVKTDSCVTREDGTFDVEIPLEASLSGKNEADMSNFMRQARFFNFEVSAIVTDISGESHEGVMNLPLGTKPTILTVNLPKRIEADSLKTVTFAYRNASGMPISSRLKYRIDEGEWKDAEANIPVSIKEYASSASSASSSLVWKSGVHQLEAICGQDTLQQKFTLFSMKDTHPVEPTTEWYYQTAKTFPRDGKPVYIQVGSSENGAHIVYSIIAGNKLLEKGAWELGDSIVTLPFTYKEEYASGIVLNYSFVKQ
;
A
#
# COMPACT_ATOMS: atom_id res chain seq x y z
N GLU A 1 30.08 -20.98 16.82
CA GLU A 1 29.25 -21.97 16.09
C GLU A 1 29.82 -22.08 14.68
N GLU A 2 30.16 -23.32 14.29
CA GLU A 2 30.69 -23.60 12.96
C GLU A 2 29.51 -23.55 11.96
N TYR A 3 29.51 -22.59 11.02
CA TYR A 3 28.49 -22.45 10.00
C TYR A 3 28.59 -23.62 9.01
N LYS A 4 27.78 -24.65 9.23
CA LYS A 4 27.69 -25.78 8.33
C LYS A 4 26.91 -25.37 7.08
N ARG A 5 27.50 -25.48 5.90
CA ARG A 5 26.80 -25.21 4.63
C ARG A 5 25.64 -26.20 4.47
N PRO A 6 24.45 -25.73 4.05
CA PRO A 6 23.34 -26.64 3.78
C PRO A 6 23.72 -27.66 2.74
N THR A 7 23.26 -28.92 2.93
CA THR A 7 23.59 -30.03 2.03
C THR A 7 22.51 -30.25 0.98
N PHE A 8 21.28 -29.78 1.23
CA PHE A 8 20.15 -29.91 0.29
C PHE A 8 19.28 -28.66 0.30
N GLU A 9 18.44 -28.53 -0.72
CA GLU A 9 17.46 -27.44 -0.86
C GLU A 9 16.05 -27.99 -1.09
N ILE A 10 15.05 -27.16 -0.74
CA ILE A 10 13.65 -27.45 -0.97
C ILE A 10 13.17 -26.54 -2.11
N THR A 11 12.57 -27.15 -3.13
CA THR A 11 12.09 -26.45 -4.30
C THR A 11 10.59 -26.63 -4.44
N PHE A 12 9.86 -25.53 -4.57
CA PHE A 12 8.45 -25.51 -4.93
C PHE A 12 8.29 -25.14 -6.41
N PRO A 13 7.43 -25.85 -7.16
CA PRO A 13 7.14 -25.48 -8.54
C PRO A 13 6.30 -24.19 -8.57
N LYS A 14 6.37 -23.48 -9.69
CA LYS A 14 5.44 -22.38 -9.93
C LYS A 14 4.04 -22.92 -10.15
N VAL A 15 3.08 -22.47 -9.39
CA VAL A 15 1.66 -22.81 -9.57
C VAL A 15 1.07 -21.83 -10.59
N ASN A 16 0.80 -22.32 -11.80
CA ASN A 16 0.21 -21.52 -12.90
C ASN A 16 -1.27 -21.85 -13.15
N GLU A 17 -1.83 -22.78 -12.39
CA GLU A 17 -3.21 -23.20 -12.53
C GLU A 17 -4.19 -22.13 -11.99
N LYS A 18 -5.37 -22.09 -12.58
CA LYS A 18 -6.46 -21.29 -12.04
C LYS A 18 -7.09 -22.05 -10.88
N TYR A 19 -7.17 -21.42 -9.72
CA TYR A 19 -7.79 -21.96 -8.52
C TYR A 19 -8.79 -20.94 -7.95
N ASN A 20 -9.79 -21.44 -7.22
CA ASN A 20 -10.87 -20.67 -6.68
C ASN A 20 -10.93 -20.79 -5.15
N TRP A 21 -11.68 -19.89 -4.51
CA TRP A 21 -12.02 -20.06 -3.11
C TRP A 21 -12.79 -21.35 -2.87
N GLY A 22 -12.41 -22.08 -1.82
CA GLY A 22 -12.95 -23.41 -1.49
C GLY A 22 -12.19 -24.58 -2.10
N ASP A 23 -11.28 -24.33 -3.05
CA ASP A 23 -10.42 -25.37 -3.60
C ASP A 23 -9.34 -25.77 -2.59
N THR A 24 -8.82 -26.99 -2.74
CA THR A 24 -7.56 -27.40 -2.12
C THR A 24 -6.52 -27.58 -3.22
N VAL A 25 -5.49 -26.74 -3.19
CA VAL A 25 -4.37 -26.84 -4.14
C VAL A 25 -3.35 -27.81 -3.57
N VAL A 26 -2.97 -28.80 -4.36
CA VAL A 26 -1.90 -29.75 -4.01
C VAL A 26 -0.64 -29.38 -4.78
N VAL A 27 0.42 -29.00 -4.07
CA VAL A 27 1.70 -28.62 -4.65
C VAL A 27 2.71 -29.73 -4.41
N LYS A 28 3.26 -30.29 -5.50
CA LYS A 28 4.33 -31.26 -5.43
C LYS A 28 5.68 -30.58 -5.28
N ALA A 29 6.19 -30.49 -4.07
CA ALA A 29 7.51 -29.97 -3.76
C ALA A 29 8.59 -31.05 -3.86
N SER A 30 9.87 -30.67 -3.85
CA SER A 30 10.99 -31.62 -3.86
C SER A 30 12.13 -31.14 -2.95
N ALA A 31 12.77 -32.11 -2.29
CA ALA A 31 14.00 -31.95 -1.54
C ALA A 31 15.14 -32.66 -2.25
N LYS A 32 16.19 -31.96 -2.64
CA LYS A 32 17.35 -32.51 -3.37
C LYS A 32 18.64 -31.88 -2.84
N THR A 33 19.70 -32.69 -2.81
CA THR A 33 21.04 -32.14 -2.57
C THR A 33 21.44 -31.18 -3.69
N TYR A 34 22.43 -30.33 -3.46
CA TYR A 34 22.97 -29.45 -4.51
C TYR A 34 23.59 -30.24 -5.70
N ALA A 35 23.90 -31.52 -5.53
CA ALA A 35 24.30 -32.43 -6.62
C ALA A 35 23.10 -33.05 -7.35
N GLY A 36 21.86 -32.72 -6.99
CA GLY A 36 20.64 -33.21 -7.60
C GLY A 36 20.15 -34.55 -7.08
N VAL A 37 20.78 -35.14 -6.06
CA VAL A 37 20.37 -36.41 -5.48
C VAL A 37 19.12 -36.22 -4.62
N PRO A 38 18.04 -37.03 -4.79
CA PRO A 38 16.84 -36.95 -3.98
C PRO A 38 17.10 -37.21 -2.50
N VAL A 39 16.49 -36.41 -1.62
CA VAL A 39 16.46 -36.65 -0.18
C VAL A 39 15.27 -37.55 0.13
N GLN A 40 15.51 -38.82 0.35
CA GLN A 40 14.48 -39.84 0.53
C GLN A 40 14.19 -40.09 2.00
N GLY A 41 12.92 -40.37 2.33
CA GLY A 41 12.52 -40.75 3.68
C GLY A 41 12.67 -39.62 4.72
N ALA A 42 12.88 -38.40 4.29
CA ALA A 42 12.98 -37.25 5.17
C ALA A 42 11.61 -36.86 5.73
N LYS A 43 11.56 -36.49 7.02
CA LYS A 43 10.37 -35.97 7.65
C LYS A 43 10.11 -34.56 7.14
N VAL A 44 8.89 -34.30 6.72
CA VAL A 44 8.43 -32.98 6.30
C VAL A 44 7.36 -32.50 7.26
N GLU A 45 7.54 -31.32 7.84
CA GLU A 45 6.52 -30.61 8.63
C GLU A 45 6.23 -29.31 7.92
N TYR A 46 4.98 -29.02 7.60
CA TYR A 46 4.62 -27.79 6.92
C TYR A 46 3.44 -27.08 7.56
N GLN A 47 3.43 -25.78 7.41
CA GLN A 47 2.31 -24.93 7.79
C GLN A 47 1.90 -24.02 6.65
N VAL A 48 0.60 -23.79 6.56
CA VAL A 48 -0.02 -22.87 5.63
C VAL A 48 -0.58 -21.69 6.41
N THR A 49 -0.10 -20.50 6.13
CA THR A 49 -0.53 -19.26 6.78
C THR A 49 -1.15 -18.34 5.75
N ARG A 50 -2.39 -17.90 5.98
CA ARG A 50 -3.05 -16.90 5.16
C ARG A 50 -2.77 -15.51 5.70
N ARG A 51 -2.26 -14.64 4.83
CA ARG A 51 -2.05 -13.21 5.13
C ARG A 51 -2.94 -12.36 4.23
N ASN A 52 -3.53 -11.30 4.78
CA ASN A 52 -4.15 -10.27 3.96
C ASN A 52 -3.03 -9.50 3.26
N GLN A 53 -3.06 -9.43 1.93
CA GLN A 53 -2.03 -8.75 1.17
C GLN A 53 -2.63 -7.57 0.43
N LEU A 54 -2.22 -6.38 0.86
CA LEU A 54 -2.30 -5.17 0.07
C LEU A 54 -0.91 -4.98 -0.55
N TRP A 55 -0.76 -5.34 -1.80
CA TRP A 55 0.51 -5.43 -2.56
C TRP A 55 1.46 -4.27 -2.41
N TRP A 56 0.92 -3.09 -2.21
CA TRP A 56 1.63 -1.83 -2.36
C TRP A 56 1.82 -1.08 -1.04
N TRP A 57 1.33 -1.59 0.08
CA TRP A 57 1.34 -0.83 1.33
C TRP A 57 2.16 -1.46 2.46
N GLY A 58 2.91 -2.51 2.19
CA GLY A 58 3.96 -3.01 3.08
C GLY A 58 3.60 -3.43 4.50
N ALA A 59 2.37 -3.23 4.93
CA ALA A 59 1.92 -3.58 6.27
C ALA A 59 1.15 -4.89 6.23
N GLY A 60 1.85 -6.02 6.33
CA GLY A 60 1.24 -7.32 6.52
C GLY A 60 0.47 -7.37 7.84
N SER A 61 -0.82 -7.68 7.78
CA SER A 61 -1.55 -8.12 8.98
C SER A 61 -0.94 -9.43 9.51
N ALA A 62 -1.06 -9.66 10.81
CA ALA A 62 -0.68 -10.94 11.41
C ALA A 62 -1.29 -12.09 10.59
N GLY A 63 -0.46 -13.06 10.20
CA GLY A 63 -0.91 -14.22 9.43
C GLY A 63 -1.87 -15.08 10.24
N GLN A 64 -2.88 -15.63 9.59
CA GLN A 64 -3.77 -16.62 10.20
C GLN A 64 -3.35 -18.02 9.76
N LEU A 65 -3.03 -18.88 10.72
CA LEU A 65 -2.73 -20.28 10.46
C LEU A 65 -3.98 -20.97 9.88
N VAL A 66 -3.84 -21.61 8.72
CA VAL A 66 -4.90 -22.32 8.00
C VAL A 66 -4.76 -23.82 8.20
N LYS A 67 -3.54 -24.37 8.04
CA LYS A 67 -3.24 -25.80 8.16
C LYS A 67 -1.84 -26.02 8.71
N THR A 68 -1.69 -27.05 9.50
CA THR A 68 -0.39 -27.69 9.83
C THR A 68 -0.53 -29.14 9.55
N ASP A 69 0.47 -29.74 8.87
CA ASP A 69 0.46 -31.15 8.53
C ASP A 69 1.91 -31.67 8.39
N SER A 70 2.06 -32.98 8.26
CA SER A 70 3.34 -33.63 8.09
C SER A 70 3.27 -34.80 7.10
N CYS A 71 4.35 -35.01 6.38
CA CYS A 71 4.50 -36.15 5.46
C CYS A 71 5.96 -36.60 5.42
N VAL A 72 6.26 -37.52 4.53
CA VAL A 72 7.62 -38.05 4.30
C VAL A 72 7.94 -37.92 2.81
N THR A 73 9.19 -37.56 2.51
CA THR A 73 9.65 -37.48 1.10
C THR A 73 9.68 -38.88 0.47
N ARG A 74 9.25 -38.95 -0.78
CA ARG A 74 9.25 -40.19 -1.59
C ARG A 74 10.66 -40.53 -2.04
N GLU A 75 10.80 -41.67 -2.73
CA GLU A 75 12.08 -42.15 -3.30
C GLU A 75 12.71 -41.13 -4.28
N ASP A 76 11.89 -40.36 -5.00
CA ASP A 76 12.33 -39.28 -5.89
C ASP A 76 12.59 -37.94 -5.19
N GLY A 77 12.50 -37.90 -3.85
CA GLY A 77 12.65 -36.72 -3.03
C GLY A 77 11.44 -35.79 -3.05
N THR A 78 10.32 -36.18 -3.67
CA THR A 78 9.12 -35.34 -3.74
C THR A 78 8.21 -35.55 -2.54
N PHE A 79 7.41 -34.51 -2.23
CA PHE A 79 6.34 -34.57 -1.24
C PHE A 79 5.21 -33.63 -1.65
N ASP A 80 3.99 -33.93 -1.19
CA ASP A 80 2.84 -33.12 -1.50
C ASP A 80 2.51 -32.18 -0.33
N VAL A 81 2.19 -30.93 -0.67
CA VAL A 81 1.70 -29.91 0.27
C VAL A 81 0.29 -29.55 -0.14
N GLU A 82 -0.66 -29.74 0.76
CA GLU A 82 -2.05 -29.38 0.55
C GLU A 82 -2.32 -27.99 1.10
N ILE A 83 -2.85 -27.09 0.27
CA ILE A 83 -3.15 -25.71 0.59
C ILE A 83 -4.66 -25.53 0.47
N PRO A 84 -5.42 -25.59 1.59
CA PRO A 84 -6.84 -25.29 1.56
C PRO A 84 -7.05 -23.77 1.34
N LEU A 85 -7.72 -23.42 0.26
CA LEU A 85 -8.01 -22.03 -0.09
C LEU A 85 -9.30 -21.56 0.60
N GLU A 86 -9.47 -21.89 1.85
CA GLU A 86 -10.62 -21.50 2.63
C GLU A 86 -10.41 -20.13 3.28
N ALA A 87 -11.44 -19.27 3.17
CA ALA A 87 -11.57 -18.17 4.09
C ALA A 87 -11.94 -18.80 5.43
N SER A 88 -11.03 -18.84 6.39
CA SER A 88 -11.38 -19.25 7.76
C SER A 88 -12.35 -18.23 8.35
N LEU A 89 -13.61 -18.42 8.04
CA LEU A 89 -14.75 -17.67 8.54
C LEU A 89 -15.50 -18.53 9.56
N SER A 90 -14.74 -19.25 10.38
CA SER A 90 -15.28 -20.03 11.50
C SER A 90 -16.29 -19.18 12.29
N GLY A 91 -17.57 -19.48 12.15
CA GLY A 91 -18.64 -18.78 12.83
C GLY A 91 -19.33 -17.63 12.07
N LYS A 92 -19.00 -17.39 10.80
CA LYS A 92 -19.71 -16.38 9.96
C LYS A 92 -20.82 -17.03 9.13
N ASN A 93 -21.94 -16.32 9.02
CA ASN A 93 -23.10 -16.74 8.24
C ASN A 93 -22.92 -16.47 6.73
N GLU A 94 -23.86 -16.96 5.90
CA GLU A 94 -23.83 -16.75 4.43
C GLU A 94 -23.83 -15.28 4.02
N ALA A 95 -24.46 -14.39 4.80
CA ALA A 95 -24.46 -12.96 4.52
C ALA A 95 -23.07 -12.33 4.70
N ASP A 96 -22.31 -12.77 5.70
CA ASP A 96 -20.93 -12.33 5.93
C ASP A 96 -19.99 -12.81 4.82
N MET A 97 -20.20 -14.05 4.34
CA MET A 97 -19.47 -14.60 3.21
C MET A 97 -19.79 -13.82 1.93
N SER A 98 -21.05 -13.51 1.66
CA SER A 98 -21.45 -12.71 0.51
C SER A 98 -20.82 -11.31 0.53
N ASN A 99 -20.76 -10.65 1.69
CA ASN A 99 -20.10 -9.36 1.86
C ASN A 99 -18.59 -9.47 1.69
N PHE A 100 -17.96 -10.53 2.20
CA PHE A 100 -16.54 -10.81 2.00
C PHE A 100 -16.20 -10.95 0.52
N MET A 101 -16.99 -11.72 -0.24
CA MET A 101 -16.75 -11.94 -1.67
C MET A 101 -17.04 -10.71 -2.54
N ARG A 102 -17.91 -9.80 -2.10
CA ARG A 102 -18.18 -8.54 -2.83
C ARG A 102 -17.04 -7.56 -2.76
N GLN A 103 -16.28 -7.56 -1.65
CA GLN A 103 -15.12 -6.68 -1.50
C GLN A 103 -13.93 -7.30 -2.21
N ALA A 104 -13.27 -6.54 -3.10
CA ALA A 104 -12.03 -6.97 -3.70
C ALA A 104 -10.95 -7.07 -2.61
N ARG A 105 -10.57 -8.29 -2.26
CA ARG A 105 -9.52 -8.59 -1.28
C ARG A 105 -8.52 -9.54 -1.89
N PHE A 106 -7.27 -9.34 -1.53
CA PHE A 106 -6.17 -10.21 -1.95
C PHE A 106 -5.53 -10.81 -0.71
N PHE A 107 -5.20 -12.08 -0.84
CA PHE A 107 -4.57 -12.87 0.21
C PHE A 107 -3.34 -13.54 -0.37
N ASN A 108 -2.41 -13.83 0.51
CA ASN A 108 -1.28 -14.69 0.23
C ASN A 108 -1.33 -15.89 1.16
N PHE A 109 -1.35 -17.08 0.59
CA PHE A 109 -1.15 -18.32 1.33
C PHE A 109 0.34 -18.62 1.31
N GLU A 110 1.00 -18.34 2.43
CA GLU A 110 2.41 -18.65 2.64
C GLU A 110 2.52 -20.06 3.18
N VAL A 111 3.25 -20.90 2.47
CA VAL A 111 3.61 -22.26 2.90
C VAL A 111 5.05 -22.22 3.37
N SER A 112 5.30 -22.60 4.61
CA SER A 112 6.63 -22.89 5.14
C SER A 112 6.71 -24.37 5.40
N ALA A 113 7.68 -25.05 4.78
CA ALA A 113 7.93 -26.49 4.96
C ALA A 113 9.35 -26.70 5.48
N ILE A 114 9.46 -27.42 6.57
CA ILE A 114 10.74 -27.84 7.16
C ILE A 114 10.93 -29.31 6.82
N VAL A 115 12.01 -29.62 6.13
CA VAL A 115 12.42 -31.00 5.80
C VAL A 115 13.61 -31.38 6.67
N THR A 116 13.47 -32.48 7.41
CA THR A 116 14.53 -33.04 8.25
C THR A 116 14.95 -34.39 7.69
N ASP A 117 16.19 -34.52 7.27
CA ASP A 117 16.74 -35.74 6.73
C ASP A 117 17.02 -36.80 7.82
N ILE A 118 17.42 -38.00 7.39
CA ILE A 118 17.75 -39.10 8.31
C ILE A 118 18.96 -38.81 9.21
N SER A 119 19.79 -37.84 8.86
CA SER A 119 20.95 -37.41 9.67
C SER A 119 20.58 -36.36 10.72
N GLY A 120 19.33 -35.86 10.67
CA GLY A 120 18.83 -34.79 11.54
C GLY A 120 19.12 -33.38 11.03
N GLU A 121 19.63 -33.23 9.81
CA GLU A 121 19.80 -31.91 9.17
C GLU A 121 18.44 -31.41 8.68
N SER A 122 18.12 -30.13 9.03
CA SER A 122 16.83 -29.52 8.72
C SER A 122 17.01 -28.28 7.85
N HIS A 123 16.20 -28.15 6.82
CA HIS A 123 16.11 -26.96 5.97
C HIS A 123 14.67 -26.50 5.81
N GLU A 124 14.48 -25.21 5.62
CA GLU A 124 13.19 -24.59 5.38
C GLU A 124 13.07 -24.17 3.91
N GLY A 125 11.92 -24.44 3.33
CA GLY A 125 11.50 -23.92 2.04
C GLY A 125 10.21 -23.13 2.19
N VAL A 126 10.10 -22.00 1.49
CA VAL A 126 8.92 -21.15 1.54
C VAL A 126 8.37 -20.93 0.14
N MET A 127 7.05 -20.99 -0.01
CA MET A 127 6.34 -20.59 -1.22
C MET A 127 5.16 -19.71 -0.89
N ASN A 128 4.74 -18.93 -1.87
CA ASN A 128 3.61 -18.00 -1.78
C ASN A 128 2.60 -18.28 -2.89
N LEU A 129 1.33 -18.42 -2.50
CA LEU A 129 0.21 -18.64 -3.41
C LEU A 129 -0.79 -17.48 -3.26
N PRO A 130 -0.81 -16.51 -4.19
CA PRO A 130 -1.74 -15.40 -4.13
C PRO A 130 -3.14 -15.79 -4.61
N LEU A 131 -4.19 -15.33 -3.90
CA LEU A 131 -5.59 -15.56 -4.25
C LEU A 131 -6.41 -14.29 -3.99
N GLY A 132 -7.18 -13.86 -5.00
CA GLY A 132 -8.13 -12.75 -4.87
C GLY A 132 -9.58 -13.23 -4.76
N THR A 133 -10.44 -12.45 -4.11
CA THR A 133 -11.91 -12.66 -4.17
C THR A 133 -12.48 -12.30 -5.54
N LYS A 134 -11.71 -11.54 -6.33
CA LYS A 134 -11.98 -11.22 -7.75
C LYS A 134 -10.75 -11.54 -8.59
N PRO A 135 -10.91 -11.83 -9.88
CA PRO A 135 -9.79 -12.14 -10.76
C PRO A 135 -8.86 -10.95 -10.98
N THR A 136 -9.41 -9.73 -10.86
CA THR A 136 -8.68 -8.49 -11.13
C THR A 136 -9.00 -7.41 -10.10
N ILE A 137 -8.13 -6.41 -10.01
CA ILE A 137 -8.33 -5.21 -9.21
C ILE A 137 -7.86 -3.97 -9.97
N LEU A 138 -8.67 -2.92 -9.92
CA LEU A 138 -8.33 -1.59 -10.38
C LEU A 138 -8.03 -0.70 -9.17
N THR A 139 -6.87 -0.06 -9.17
CA THR A 139 -6.45 0.89 -8.12
C THR A 139 -5.82 2.11 -8.74
N VAL A 140 -5.69 3.18 -7.98
CA VAL A 140 -4.99 4.39 -8.39
C VAL A 140 -4.00 4.82 -7.31
N ASN A 141 -2.82 5.24 -7.74
CA ASN A 141 -1.85 5.86 -6.84
C ASN A 141 -2.15 7.35 -6.70
N LEU A 142 -3.05 7.68 -5.80
CA LEU A 142 -3.50 9.03 -5.55
C LEU A 142 -3.55 9.28 -4.03
N PRO A 143 -2.68 10.14 -3.49
CA PRO A 143 -2.73 10.52 -2.09
C PRO A 143 -4.07 11.15 -1.71
N LYS A 144 -4.46 11.04 -0.44
CA LYS A 144 -5.71 11.64 0.05
C LYS A 144 -5.70 13.17 0.00
N ARG A 145 -4.54 13.79 0.26
CA ARG A 145 -4.32 15.23 0.19
C ARG A 145 -3.18 15.54 -0.75
N ILE A 146 -3.35 16.45 -1.66
CA ILE A 146 -2.40 16.77 -2.72
C ILE A 146 -2.35 18.28 -2.90
N GLU A 147 -1.16 18.81 -2.93
CA GLU A 147 -0.95 20.21 -3.34
C GLU A 147 -1.20 20.31 -4.86
N ALA A 148 -2.03 21.29 -5.25
CA ALA A 148 -2.59 21.36 -6.60
C ALA A 148 -1.53 21.48 -7.70
N ASP A 149 -0.46 22.22 -7.49
CA ASP A 149 0.63 22.37 -8.46
C ASP A 149 1.50 21.10 -8.60
N SER A 150 1.46 20.21 -7.60
CA SER A 150 2.17 18.94 -7.60
C SER A 150 1.45 17.83 -8.37
N LEU A 151 0.13 17.95 -8.55
CA LEU A 151 -0.70 16.94 -9.22
C LEU A 151 -0.61 17.05 -10.74
N LYS A 152 0.28 16.27 -11.34
CA LYS A 152 0.53 16.28 -12.79
C LYS A 152 -0.02 15.07 -13.52
N THR A 153 0.13 13.91 -12.91
CA THR A 153 -0.26 12.62 -13.50
C THR A 153 -0.84 11.69 -12.45
N VAL A 154 -1.69 10.77 -12.89
CA VAL A 154 -2.16 9.62 -12.12
C VAL A 154 -1.84 8.34 -12.86
N THR A 155 -1.66 7.25 -12.15
CA THR A 155 -1.49 5.93 -12.74
C THR A 155 -2.54 4.99 -12.18
N PHE A 156 -3.35 4.43 -13.08
CA PHE A 156 -4.31 3.39 -12.74
C PHE A 156 -3.60 2.05 -12.84
N ALA A 157 -3.44 1.36 -11.72
CA ALA A 157 -2.86 0.02 -11.72
C ALA A 157 -3.99 -1.01 -11.84
N TYR A 158 -3.95 -1.82 -12.90
CA TYR A 158 -4.84 -2.94 -13.12
C TYR A 158 -4.05 -4.23 -13.05
N ARG A 159 -4.42 -5.11 -12.13
CA ARG A 159 -3.63 -6.29 -11.78
C ARG A 159 -4.52 -7.51 -11.59
N ASN A 160 -3.96 -8.69 -11.88
CA ASN A 160 -4.59 -9.97 -11.52
C ASN A 160 -4.34 -10.33 -10.04
N ALA A 161 -4.92 -11.44 -9.59
CA ALA A 161 -4.76 -11.95 -8.23
C ALA A 161 -3.29 -12.24 -7.85
N SER A 162 -2.44 -12.54 -8.83
CA SER A 162 -1.00 -12.74 -8.63
C SER A 162 -0.19 -11.43 -8.62
N GLY A 163 -0.86 -10.26 -8.73
CA GLY A 163 -0.23 -8.95 -8.76
C GLY A 163 0.44 -8.58 -10.07
N MET A 164 0.33 -9.42 -11.08
CA MET A 164 0.87 -9.12 -12.40
C MET A 164 0.04 -8.02 -13.06
N PRO A 165 0.68 -7.02 -13.68
CA PRO A 165 -0.04 -5.99 -14.38
C PRO A 165 -0.75 -6.56 -15.61
N ILE A 166 -1.97 -6.09 -15.85
CA ILE A 166 -2.78 -6.42 -17.02
C ILE A 166 -2.91 -5.17 -17.87
N SER A 167 -2.51 -5.26 -19.15
CA SER A 167 -2.78 -4.19 -20.12
C SER A 167 -4.27 -4.19 -20.48
N SER A 168 -4.91 -3.05 -20.28
CA SER A 168 -6.33 -2.88 -20.61
C SER A 168 -6.65 -1.40 -20.84
N ARG A 169 -7.63 -1.12 -21.67
CA ARG A 169 -8.22 0.20 -21.79
C ARG A 169 -9.16 0.44 -20.63
N LEU A 170 -9.17 1.64 -20.10
CA LEU A 170 -10.07 2.08 -19.05
C LEU A 170 -10.65 3.45 -19.38
N LYS A 171 -11.74 3.79 -18.71
CA LYS A 171 -12.31 5.13 -18.71
C LYS A 171 -12.22 5.71 -17.33
N TYR A 172 -11.96 7.00 -17.24
CA TYR A 172 -11.93 7.71 -15.95
C TYR A 172 -12.55 9.10 -16.11
N ARG A 173 -13.00 9.63 -14.98
CA ARG A 173 -13.44 11.02 -14.85
C ARG A 173 -13.10 11.56 -13.47
N ILE A 174 -13.07 12.88 -13.37
CA ILE A 174 -12.94 13.58 -12.10
C ILE A 174 -14.18 14.44 -11.91
N ASP A 175 -14.78 14.32 -10.74
CA ASP A 175 -16.07 14.89 -10.40
C ASP A 175 -17.17 14.43 -11.40
N GLU A 176 -18.02 15.32 -11.86
CA GLU A 176 -19.04 15.03 -12.87
C GLU A 176 -18.56 15.36 -14.32
N GLY A 177 -17.24 15.46 -14.51
CA GLY A 177 -16.65 15.76 -15.80
C GLY A 177 -16.86 14.66 -16.84
N GLU A 178 -16.43 14.91 -18.07
CA GLU A 178 -16.50 13.95 -19.16
C GLU A 178 -15.62 12.73 -18.94
N TRP A 179 -16.09 11.57 -19.36
CA TRP A 179 -15.30 10.35 -19.38
C TRP A 179 -14.19 10.43 -20.41
N LYS A 180 -12.96 10.17 -19.97
CA LYS A 180 -11.77 10.11 -20.83
C LYS A 180 -11.22 8.70 -20.87
N ASP A 181 -10.66 8.34 -22.03
CA ASP A 181 -10.01 7.06 -22.23
C ASP A 181 -8.56 7.12 -21.72
N ALA A 182 -8.09 6.01 -21.15
CA ALA A 182 -6.72 5.81 -20.70
C ALA A 182 -6.30 4.34 -20.82
N GLU A 183 -5.02 4.08 -20.63
CA GLU A 183 -4.46 2.74 -20.56
C GLU A 183 -4.00 2.43 -19.12
N ALA A 184 -4.33 1.25 -18.66
CA ALA A 184 -3.92 0.77 -17.35
C ALA A 184 -2.39 0.62 -17.28
N ASN A 185 -1.83 0.91 -16.11
CA ASN A 185 -0.40 0.85 -15.79
C ASN A 185 0.47 1.89 -16.53
N ILE A 186 -0.15 2.85 -17.22
CA ILE A 186 0.52 3.96 -17.89
C ILE A 186 0.15 5.28 -17.19
N PRO A 187 1.11 6.17 -16.89
CA PRO A 187 0.81 7.48 -16.33
C PRO A 187 -0.06 8.33 -17.26
N VAL A 188 -1.15 8.87 -16.74
CA VAL A 188 -2.09 9.73 -17.48
C VAL A 188 -1.98 11.15 -16.95
N SER A 189 -1.82 12.12 -17.86
CA SER A 189 -1.87 13.54 -17.51
C SER A 189 -3.31 13.95 -17.18
N ILE A 190 -3.50 14.56 -16.01
CA ILE A 190 -4.82 15.07 -15.60
C ILE A 190 -4.90 16.59 -15.62
N LYS A 191 -3.88 17.26 -16.14
CA LYS A 191 -3.86 18.73 -16.26
C LYS A 191 -5.04 19.30 -17.05
N GLU A 192 -5.54 18.56 -18.00
CA GLU A 192 -6.67 18.98 -18.86
C GLU A 192 -8.01 19.09 -18.12
N TYR A 193 -8.16 18.39 -16.98
CA TYR A 193 -9.36 18.56 -16.14
C TYR A 193 -9.40 19.93 -15.45
N ALA A 194 -8.26 20.51 -15.20
CA ALA A 194 -8.18 21.87 -14.65
C ALA A 194 -8.70 22.93 -15.64
N SER A 195 -8.70 22.64 -16.95
CA SER A 195 -9.10 23.60 -18.00
C SER A 195 -10.59 23.61 -18.32
N SER A 196 -11.29 22.52 -18.07
CA SER A 196 -12.71 22.40 -18.45
C SER A 196 -13.69 23.07 -17.49
N ALA A 197 -13.23 23.46 -16.29
CA ALA A 197 -14.09 24.02 -15.25
C ALA A 197 -14.24 25.55 -15.27
N SER A 198 -13.59 26.29 -16.18
CA SER A 198 -13.74 27.74 -16.28
C SER A 198 -13.54 28.27 -17.70
N SER A 199 -14.62 28.63 -18.32
CA SER A 199 -14.66 29.48 -19.51
C SER A 199 -14.23 30.89 -19.13
N ALA A 200 -12.98 31.28 -19.26
CA ALA A 200 -12.53 32.67 -19.44
C ALA A 200 -11.17 33.06 -18.85
N SER A 201 -10.33 32.16 -18.32
CA SER A 201 -9.00 32.57 -17.85
C SER A 201 -7.93 31.53 -18.18
N SER A 202 -6.84 32.00 -18.76
CA SER A 202 -5.73 31.22 -19.31
C SER A 202 -4.79 30.56 -18.30
N SER A 203 -5.19 30.40 -17.06
CA SER A 203 -4.44 29.64 -16.06
C SER A 203 -5.23 28.40 -15.63
N LEU A 204 -4.75 27.23 -16.03
CA LEU A 204 -5.19 25.92 -15.64
C LEU A 204 -4.97 25.70 -14.13
N VAL A 205 -5.85 26.18 -13.28
CA VAL A 205 -5.73 26.01 -11.83
C VAL A 205 -6.84 25.12 -11.33
N TRP A 206 -6.45 23.98 -10.74
CA TRP A 206 -7.37 23.19 -9.95
C TRP A 206 -7.91 24.01 -8.79
N LYS A 207 -9.21 23.95 -8.57
CA LYS A 207 -9.83 24.60 -7.42
C LYS A 207 -9.54 23.76 -6.15
N SER A 208 -9.12 24.41 -5.07
CA SER A 208 -9.01 23.77 -3.77
C SER A 208 -10.38 23.21 -3.33
N GLY A 209 -10.39 22.00 -2.81
CA GLY A 209 -11.61 21.31 -2.41
C GLY A 209 -11.50 19.79 -2.46
N VAL A 210 -12.60 19.13 -2.11
CA VAL A 210 -12.72 17.67 -2.19
C VAL A 210 -13.19 17.30 -3.59
N HIS A 211 -12.44 16.42 -4.24
CA HIS A 211 -12.71 15.91 -5.57
C HIS A 211 -12.95 14.40 -5.53
N GLN A 212 -13.64 13.87 -6.52
CA GLN A 212 -13.90 12.44 -6.68
C GLN A 212 -13.36 11.96 -8.03
N LEU A 213 -12.45 11.00 -7.98
CA LEU A 213 -11.98 10.29 -9.16
C LEU A 213 -12.78 9.00 -9.30
N GLU A 214 -13.31 8.75 -10.48
CA GLU A 214 -13.97 7.52 -10.85
C GLU A 214 -13.26 6.89 -12.05
N ALA A 215 -13.14 5.55 -12.04
CA ALA A 215 -12.56 4.82 -13.15
C ALA A 215 -13.27 3.48 -13.35
N ILE A 216 -13.31 3.02 -14.60
CA ILE A 216 -13.92 1.74 -15.02
C ILE A 216 -12.95 1.02 -15.93
N CYS A 217 -12.62 -0.23 -15.59
CA CYS A 217 -11.78 -1.12 -16.38
C CYS A 217 -12.43 -2.51 -16.44
N GLY A 218 -12.96 -2.91 -17.60
CA GLY A 218 -13.74 -4.14 -17.71
C GLY A 218 -14.97 -4.12 -16.79
N GLN A 219 -15.00 -5.04 -15.82
CA GLN A 219 -16.07 -5.12 -14.81
C GLN A 219 -15.67 -4.44 -13.47
N ASP A 220 -14.44 -3.96 -13.37
CA ASP A 220 -13.95 -3.31 -12.16
C ASP A 220 -14.22 -1.82 -12.19
N THR A 221 -14.73 -1.29 -11.08
CA THR A 221 -14.98 0.13 -10.86
C THR A 221 -14.17 0.61 -9.69
N LEU A 222 -13.68 1.84 -9.78
CA LEU A 222 -12.94 2.54 -8.74
C LEU A 222 -13.59 3.89 -8.49
N GLN A 223 -13.77 4.21 -7.21
CA GLN A 223 -14.15 5.54 -6.76
C GLN A 223 -13.20 5.94 -5.63
N GLN A 224 -12.52 7.06 -5.78
CA GLN A 224 -11.62 7.57 -4.76
C GLN A 224 -11.80 9.08 -4.59
N LYS A 225 -12.08 9.50 -3.34
CA LYS A 225 -12.06 10.91 -2.96
C LYS A 225 -10.63 11.34 -2.65
N PHE A 226 -10.29 12.54 -3.05
CA PHE A 226 -9.02 13.18 -2.73
C PHE A 226 -9.24 14.68 -2.53
N THR A 227 -8.40 15.30 -1.74
CA THR A 227 -8.48 16.72 -1.41
C THR A 227 -7.33 17.45 -2.10
N LEU A 228 -7.67 18.40 -2.96
CA LEU A 228 -6.71 19.35 -3.51
C LEU A 228 -6.67 20.61 -2.65
N PHE A 229 -5.49 21.11 -2.41
CA PHE A 229 -5.27 22.37 -1.71
C PHE A 229 -4.10 23.13 -2.34
N SER A 230 -4.04 24.41 -2.06
CA SER A 230 -2.97 25.31 -2.50
C SER A 230 -2.21 25.85 -1.30
N MET A 231 -0.93 26.14 -1.49
CA MET A 231 -0.14 26.87 -0.49
C MET A 231 -0.66 28.29 -0.23
N LYS A 232 -1.63 28.76 -1.02
CA LYS A 232 -2.31 30.04 -0.85
C LYS A 232 -3.61 29.95 -0.05
N ASP A 233 -4.06 28.74 0.25
CA ASP A 233 -5.28 28.56 1.04
C ASP A 233 -5.05 29.07 2.47
N THR A 234 -6.03 29.79 2.97
CA THR A 234 -6.02 30.37 4.32
C THR A 234 -6.87 29.56 5.31
N HIS A 235 -7.63 28.58 4.80
CA HIS A 235 -8.51 27.69 5.55
C HIS A 235 -8.30 26.26 5.10
N PRO A 236 -8.45 25.26 6.00
CA PRO A 236 -8.52 23.86 5.60
C PRO A 236 -9.66 23.62 4.62
N VAL A 237 -9.37 22.96 3.51
CA VAL A 237 -10.36 22.71 2.44
C VAL A 237 -11.30 21.52 2.75
N GLU A 238 -11.06 20.84 3.84
CA GLU A 238 -11.92 19.77 4.40
C GLU A 238 -11.97 19.91 5.93
N PRO A 239 -13.06 19.48 6.58
CA PRO A 239 -13.13 19.45 8.03
C PRO A 239 -11.99 18.63 8.64
N THR A 240 -11.19 19.24 9.49
CA THR A 240 -10.07 18.56 10.16
C THR A 240 -9.70 19.29 11.46
N THR A 241 -9.46 18.51 12.52
CA THR A 241 -8.92 19.04 13.77
C THR A 241 -7.47 19.48 13.58
N GLU A 242 -6.73 18.75 12.72
CA GLU A 242 -5.33 19.00 12.44
C GLU A 242 -5.09 19.05 10.93
N TRP A 243 -4.63 20.23 10.46
CA TRP A 243 -4.09 20.41 9.13
C TRP A 243 -2.59 20.50 9.21
N TYR A 244 -1.90 19.64 8.50
CA TYR A 244 -0.45 19.64 8.35
C TYR A 244 -0.05 19.32 6.93
N TYR A 245 0.84 20.13 6.36
CA TYR A 245 1.51 19.85 5.10
C TYR A 245 2.90 20.46 5.08
N GLN A 246 3.81 19.81 4.37
CA GLN A 246 5.19 20.22 4.23
C GLN A 246 5.64 19.97 2.77
N THR A 247 6.19 21.01 2.11
CA THR A 247 6.55 20.94 0.69
C THR A 247 7.75 20.03 0.41
N ALA A 248 8.67 19.89 1.36
CA ALA A 248 9.83 18.99 1.26
C ALA A 248 10.34 18.57 2.64
N LYS A 249 10.91 17.38 2.74
CA LYS A 249 11.53 16.86 3.98
C LYS A 249 12.97 17.35 4.17
N THR A 250 13.58 17.91 3.14
CA THR A 250 14.95 18.40 3.14
C THR A 250 14.99 19.77 2.50
N PHE A 251 15.94 20.61 2.94
CA PHE A 251 16.15 21.90 2.31
C PHE A 251 16.70 21.73 0.90
N PRO A 252 16.08 22.41 -0.10
CA PRO A 252 16.56 22.38 -1.47
C PRO A 252 17.95 23.01 -1.61
N ARG A 253 18.79 22.45 -2.48
CA ARG A 253 20.14 22.98 -2.74
C ARG A 253 20.14 24.31 -3.48
N ASP A 254 19.02 24.65 -4.13
CA ASP A 254 18.84 25.92 -4.85
C ASP A 254 18.44 27.09 -3.94
N GLY A 255 18.42 26.86 -2.64
CA GLY A 255 18.11 27.88 -1.64
C GLY A 255 16.63 28.28 -1.53
N LYS A 256 15.73 27.59 -2.23
CA LYS A 256 14.30 27.82 -2.10
C LYS A 256 13.80 27.44 -0.72
N PRO A 257 12.78 28.15 -0.19
CA PRO A 257 12.21 27.82 1.09
C PRO A 257 11.42 26.50 1.04
N VAL A 258 11.45 25.76 2.15
CA VAL A 258 10.48 24.72 2.48
C VAL A 258 9.33 25.41 3.21
N TYR A 259 8.11 25.17 2.76
CA TYR A 259 6.92 25.69 3.40
C TYR A 259 6.28 24.61 4.26
N ILE A 260 5.83 25.00 5.45
CA ILE A 260 5.02 24.17 6.34
C ILE A 260 3.70 24.88 6.56
N GLN A 261 2.60 24.18 6.36
CA GLN A 261 1.26 24.62 6.74
C GLN A 261 0.82 23.89 8.01
N VAL A 262 0.30 24.63 8.96
CA VAL A 262 -0.33 24.12 10.18
C VAL A 262 -1.66 24.83 10.36
N GLY A 263 -2.72 24.10 10.70
CA GLY A 263 -4.04 24.72 10.82
C GLY A 263 -5.09 23.78 11.42
N SER A 264 -6.29 24.30 11.55
CA SER A 264 -7.48 23.58 12.00
C SER A 264 -8.72 24.20 11.38
N SER A 265 -9.74 23.38 11.07
CA SER A 265 -11.07 23.87 10.71
C SER A 265 -11.99 24.10 11.92
N GLU A 266 -11.50 23.82 13.12
CA GLU A 266 -12.29 24.01 14.34
C GLU A 266 -12.19 25.42 14.87
N ASN A 267 -13.32 26.01 15.27
CA ASN A 267 -13.36 27.28 15.95
C ASN A 267 -12.76 27.17 17.36
N GLY A 268 -11.97 28.15 17.77
CA GLY A 268 -11.34 28.18 19.09
C GLY A 268 -10.16 27.20 19.25
N ALA A 269 -9.59 26.72 18.15
CA ALA A 269 -8.35 25.95 18.21
C ALA A 269 -7.16 26.88 18.50
N HIS A 270 -6.31 26.47 19.45
CA HIS A 270 -5.06 27.12 19.75
C HIS A 270 -3.92 26.14 19.45
N ILE A 271 -2.86 26.63 18.83
CA ILE A 271 -1.64 25.84 18.60
C ILE A 271 -0.51 26.46 19.42
N VAL A 272 0.03 25.68 20.34
CA VAL A 272 1.29 26.01 21.02
C VAL A 272 2.43 25.35 20.24
N TYR A 273 3.45 26.12 19.89
CA TYR A 273 4.55 25.61 19.07
C TYR A 273 5.93 25.97 19.60
N SER A 274 6.93 25.17 19.18
CA SER A 274 8.34 25.48 19.33
C SER A 274 9.12 25.04 18.09
N ILE A 275 10.10 25.85 17.68
CA ILE A 275 11.02 25.57 16.57
C ILE A 275 12.40 25.38 17.17
N ILE A 276 13.00 24.22 16.96
CA ILE A 276 14.28 23.80 17.54
C ILE A 276 15.25 23.44 16.39
N ALA A 277 16.49 23.88 16.50
CA ALA A 277 17.61 23.45 15.65
C ALA A 277 18.68 22.79 16.52
N GLY A 278 18.91 21.49 16.31
CA GLY A 278 19.77 20.73 17.21
C GLY A 278 19.28 20.79 18.66
N ASN A 279 20.08 21.38 19.55
CA ASN A 279 19.73 21.60 20.97
C ASN A 279 19.31 23.04 21.27
N LYS A 280 19.17 23.89 20.25
CA LYS A 280 18.85 25.32 20.44
C LYS A 280 17.38 25.57 20.12
N LEU A 281 16.65 26.13 21.07
CA LEU A 281 15.33 26.70 20.84
C LEU A 281 15.48 27.99 20.01
N LEU A 282 14.91 28.02 18.83
CA LEU A 282 14.91 29.18 17.94
C LEU A 282 13.74 30.10 18.22
N GLU A 283 12.55 29.50 18.35
CA GLU A 283 11.30 30.23 18.51
C GLU A 283 10.28 29.39 19.27
N LYS A 284 9.39 30.04 20.02
CA LYS A 284 8.22 29.44 20.65
C LYS A 284 7.08 30.44 20.70
N GLY A 285 5.85 29.96 20.65
CA GLY A 285 4.69 30.81 20.71
C GLY A 285 3.38 30.05 20.69
N ALA A 286 2.31 30.78 20.47
CA ALA A 286 0.99 30.20 20.25
C ALA A 286 0.30 30.94 19.10
N TRP A 287 -0.49 30.20 18.32
CA TRP A 287 -1.39 30.74 17.31
C TRP A 287 -2.83 30.49 17.73
N GLU A 288 -3.65 31.54 17.68
CA GLU A 288 -5.10 31.36 17.73
C GLU A 288 -5.58 31.08 16.32
N LEU A 289 -6.12 29.88 16.13
CA LEU A 289 -6.66 29.46 14.86
C LEU A 289 -8.16 29.29 14.99
N GLY A 290 -8.91 30.19 14.35
CA GLY A 290 -10.34 29.98 14.12
C GLY A 290 -10.53 29.63 12.65
N ASP A 291 -10.73 28.36 12.31
CA ASP A 291 -10.85 27.89 10.92
C ASP A 291 -9.80 28.53 9.99
N SER A 292 -8.52 28.31 10.28
CA SER A 292 -7.43 28.95 9.52
C SER A 292 -6.19 28.07 9.39
N ILE A 293 -5.32 28.45 8.44
CA ILE A 293 -4.01 27.86 8.18
C ILE A 293 -2.93 28.94 8.33
N VAL A 294 -1.88 28.61 9.05
CA VAL A 294 -0.63 29.38 9.08
C VAL A 294 0.38 28.71 8.15
N THR A 295 0.97 29.47 7.24
CA THR A 295 2.03 29.00 6.33
C THR A 295 3.36 29.61 6.74
N LEU A 296 4.33 28.75 7.08
CA LEU A 296 5.65 29.12 7.56
C LEU A 296 6.71 28.81 6.50
N PRO A 297 7.47 29.80 6.01
CA PRO A 297 8.60 29.58 5.12
C PRO A 297 9.88 29.32 5.93
N PHE A 298 10.61 28.26 5.59
CA PHE A 298 11.93 27.97 6.14
C PHE A 298 12.95 27.89 5.02
N THR A 299 13.91 28.83 5.01
CA THR A 299 15.09 28.78 4.13
C THR A 299 16.27 28.28 4.95
N TYR A 300 17.11 27.42 4.38
CA TYR A 300 18.28 26.88 5.06
C TYR A 300 19.17 28.01 5.59
N LYS A 301 19.63 27.85 6.83
CA LYS A 301 20.63 28.68 7.49
C LYS A 301 21.68 27.77 8.12
N GLU A 302 22.92 28.23 8.20
CA GLU A 302 24.01 27.45 8.83
C GLU A 302 23.72 27.08 10.29
N GLU A 303 23.02 27.95 11.02
CA GLU A 303 22.60 27.68 12.41
C GLU A 303 21.62 26.51 12.57
N TYR A 304 20.99 26.04 11.47
CA TYR A 304 20.11 24.88 11.49
C TYR A 304 20.85 23.54 11.52
N ALA A 305 22.18 23.55 11.28
CA ALA A 305 23.02 22.36 11.31
C ALA A 305 22.41 21.18 10.53
N SER A 306 21.97 20.13 11.25
CA SER A 306 21.32 18.94 10.66
C SER A 306 19.86 19.11 10.29
N GLY A 307 19.23 20.23 10.65
CA GLY A 307 17.81 20.51 10.36
C GLY A 307 17.08 21.23 11.49
N ILE A 308 15.82 21.46 11.25
CA ILE A 308 14.90 22.05 12.24
C ILE A 308 13.76 21.09 12.56
N VAL A 309 13.27 21.18 13.78
CA VAL A 309 12.10 20.46 14.26
C VAL A 309 11.05 21.47 14.68
N LEU A 310 9.87 21.40 14.07
CA LEU A 310 8.68 22.10 14.51
C LEU A 310 7.87 21.17 15.41
N ASN A 311 7.84 21.44 16.71
CA ASN A 311 6.92 20.80 17.63
C ASN A 311 5.69 21.67 17.79
N TYR A 312 4.51 21.08 17.73
CA TYR A 312 3.27 21.79 17.97
C TYR A 312 2.23 20.88 18.65
N SER A 313 1.33 21.51 19.38
CA SER A 313 0.22 20.84 20.04
C SER A 313 -1.05 21.65 19.87
N PHE A 314 -2.13 20.96 19.52
CA PHE A 314 -3.45 21.56 19.47
C PHE A 314 -4.07 21.57 20.86
N VAL A 315 -4.63 22.71 21.25
CA VAL A 315 -5.40 22.90 22.47
C VAL A 315 -6.75 23.45 22.06
N LYS A 316 -7.81 22.79 22.47
CA LYS A 316 -9.19 23.26 22.31
C LYS A 316 -9.69 23.79 23.63
N GLN A 317 -10.20 25.01 23.64
CA GLN A 317 -10.93 25.58 24.79
C GLN A 317 -12.40 25.17 24.74
#